data_e5004e2b13720cc32b282cf616b09140
#
_entry.id   e5004e2b13720cc32b282cf616b09140
#
_cell.length_a   1.000
_cell.length_b   1.000
_cell.length_c   1.000
_cell.angle_alpha   90.00
_cell.angle_beta   90.00
_cell.angle_gamma   90.00
#
_symmetry.space_group_name_H-M   'P 1'
#
loop_
_entity.id
_entity.type
_entity.pdbx_description
1 polymer ?
#
loop_
_entity_poly.entity_id
_entity_poly.type
_entity_poly.pdbx_seq_one_letter_code
_entity_poly.pdbx_strand_id
1 'polypeptide(L)'
;MIIVGAGVGGLTAAALLVKAGCRVLVLDRNPHPGGTAYVYKRKGFTFPMGPLGFGTPSVVIKNLQSLDGEDLKLSPIQYRIKAFDLDIPISHPFPKMIEELIKLFPTEDETIKNFFRNMEEIVSAMNDPDMDPNHSILGKAMSESAMEYLSGLVKDWRLRRVLGSIGTQEPYSSLPLLSAMWNLISNQGIWYPVGGMRSLCDRMVQAVSGHRANRDKFGEIKLGTEVEEVRIERGRVLGVILRNGAKIDSAAVISNADYKNTFLKLIDSKFVSDEWYRAVMRARQTSSNLQLCLGVDANGVDLSSFKEADRIIYRRNQADLSGQIDWSAEEIHPEALVCQELEVSLLSKNDRKLGPEGTEIIVIRTEAEHFHFSRFRPTWRKRIPEYQAYKMRLGRALIQEVENLIPGLGRAILVMDIATPLTFEEQGGRSGGAVAGWSWNYEDGSDYRPRELVRTPIQGFYMAGYQAFSALFMGGIPTAMESGRRAARAVLQGDGPVENIMIPVTE
;
A
#
# COMPACT_ATOMS: atom_id res chain seq x y z
N MET A 1 6.51 22.13 -16.48
CA MET A 1 6.96 20.85 -15.90
C MET A 1 5.92 19.78 -16.16
N ILE A 2 6.35 18.54 -16.36
CA ILE A 2 5.43 17.42 -16.62
C ILE A 2 5.46 16.47 -15.43
N ILE A 3 4.29 15.97 -15.03
CA ILE A 3 4.15 14.91 -14.03
C ILE A 3 3.45 13.72 -14.69
N VAL A 4 4.07 12.56 -14.66
CA VAL A 4 3.56 11.31 -15.23
C VAL A 4 2.87 10.53 -14.11
N GLY A 5 1.55 10.45 -14.15
CA GLY A 5 0.70 9.78 -13.17
C GLY A 5 0.04 10.74 -12.17
N ALA A 6 -1.30 10.78 -12.20
CA ALA A 6 -2.16 11.55 -11.27
C ALA A 6 -2.49 10.75 -9.99
N GLY A 7 -1.58 9.91 -9.51
CA GLY A 7 -1.67 9.29 -8.20
C GLY A 7 -1.34 10.29 -7.09
N VAL A 8 -1.51 9.86 -5.84
CA VAL A 8 -1.37 10.73 -4.66
C VAL A 8 -0.02 11.45 -4.62
N GLY A 9 1.10 10.78 -4.90
CA GLY A 9 2.43 11.42 -4.93
C GLY A 9 2.56 12.46 -6.04
N GLY A 10 2.09 12.13 -7.25
CA GLY A 10 2.12 13.05 -8.40
C GLY A 10 1.25 14.29 -8.18
N LEU A 11 0.04 14.10 -7.65
CA LEU A 11 -0.85 15.22 -7.31
C LEU A 11 -0.27 16.10 -6.20
N THR A 12 0.39 15.53 -5.19
CA THR A 12 1.10 16.30 -4.15
C THR A 12 2.21 17.15 -4.75
N ALA A 13 3.05 16.53 -5.60
CA ALA A 13 4.12 17.26 -6.28
C ALA A 13 3.56 18.38 -7.17
N ALA A 14 2.51 18.07 -7.95
CA ALA A 14 1.85 19.05 -8.83
C ALA A 14 1.32 20.25 -8.06
N ALA A 15 0.57 20.03 -6.99
CA ALA A 15 -0.03 21.09 -6.20
C ALA A 15 1.02 21.99 -5.57
N LEU A 16 2.11 21.43 -5.02
CA LEU A 16 3.22 22.22 -4.45
C LEU A 16 3.96 23.03 -5.51
N LEU A 17 4.20 22.48 -6.68
CA LEU A 17 4.84 23.19 -7.78
C LEU A 17 3.96 24.32 -8.33
N VAL A 18 2.64 24.08 -8.47
CA VAL A 18 1.69 25.13 -8.87
C VAL A 18 1.65 26.25 -7.83
N LYS A 19 1.62 25.90 -6.53
CA LYS A 19 1.70 26.88 -5.44
C LYS A 19 2.98 27.71 -5.49
N ALA A 20 4.10 27.10 -5.89
CA ALA A 20 5.38 27.78 -6.08
C ALA A 20 5.45 28.62 -7.39
N GLY A 21 4.36 28.70 -8.17
CA GLY A 21 4.30 29.51 -9.39
C GLY A 21 4.76 28.77 -10.66
N CYS A 22 4.99 27.47 -10.61
CA CYS A 22 5.37 26.69 -11.79
C CYS A 22 4.18 26.37 -12.68
N ARG A 23 4.40 26.30 -14.00
CA ARG A 23 3.44 25.72 -14.95
C ARG A 23 3.58 24.20 -14.93
N VAL A 24 2.51 23.49 -14.56
CA VAL A 24 2.49 22.04 -14.37
C VAL A 24 1.44 21.39 -15.25
N LEU A 25 1.83 20.32 -15.94
CA LEU A 25 0.96 19.45 -16.69
C LEU A 25 1.06 18.04 -16.09
N VAL A 26 -0.05 17.54 -15.54
CA VAL A 26 -0.18 16.16 -15.05
C VAL A 26 -0.82 15.31 -16.13
N LEU A 27 -0.20 14.18 -16.46
CA LEU A 27 -0.66 13.22 -17.47
C LEU A 27 -0.96 11.88 -16.80
N ASP A 28 -2.16 11.33 -16.97
CA ASP A 28 -2.49 10.00 -16.48
C ASP A 28 -3.20 9.19 -17.56
N ARG A 29 -2.79 7.93 -17.71
CA ARG A 29 -3.40 6.98 -18.65
C ARG A 29 -4.83 6.57 -18.28
N ASN A 30 -5.18 6.66 -16.98
CA ASN A 30 -6.52 6.33 -16.49
C ASN A 30 -7.49 7.52 -16.71
N PRO A 31 -8.79 7.24 -16.84
CA PRO A 31 -9.81 8.30 -16.99
C PRO A 31 -10.17 8.95 -15.63
N HIS A 32 -9.46 8.64 -14.56
CA HIS A 32 -9.71 9.16 -13.22
C HIS A 32 -8.38 9.42 -12.49
N PRO A 33 -8.31 10.45 -11.63
CA PRO A 33 -7.16 10.71 -10.78
C PRO A 33 -7.18 9.84 -9.53
N GLY A 34 -6.08 9.88 -8.75
CA GLY A 34 -5.95 9.23 -7.46
C GLY A 34 -5.12 7.95 -7.48
N GLY A 35 -4.82 7.40 -8.67
CA GLY A 35 -4.10 6.13 -8.77
C GLY A 35 -4.83 5.01 -8.03
N THR A 36 -4.16 4.28 -7.13
CA THR A 36 -4.80 3.22 -6.33
C THR A 36 -5.67 3.74 -5.18
N ALA A 37 -5.62 5.04 -4.84
CA ALA A 37 -6.56 5.64 -3.91
C ALA A 37 -7.94 5.94 -4.55
N TYR A 38 -8.10 5.63 -5.83
CA TYR A 38 -9.37 5.77 -6.53
C TYR A 38 -10.44 4.83 -5.99
N VAL A 39 -11.70 5.27 -6.09
CA VAL A 39 -12.88 4.46 -5.81
C VAL A 39 -13.72 4.32 -7.11
N TYR A 40 -14.31 3.17 -7.30
CA TYR A 40 -15.12 2.90 -8.50
C TYR A 40 -16.54 2.49 -8.14
N LYS A 41 -17.47 2.72 -9.07
CA LYS A 41 -18.89 2.40 -8.87
C LYS A 41 -19.29 1.14 -9.65
N ARG A 42 -20.08 0.28 -8.99
CA ARG A 42 -20.67 -0.90 -9.61
C ARG A 42 -22.06 -1.15 -9.05
N LYS A 43 -23.09 -1.12 -9.91
CA LYS A 43 -24.50 -1.34 -9.54
C LYS A 43 -24.97 -0.53 -8.32
N GLY A 44 -24.60 0.75 -8.25
CA GLY A 44 -24.98 1.64 -7.14
C GLY A 44 -24.02 1.63 -5.94
N PHE A 45 -23.14 0.64 -5.83
CA PHE A 45 -22.12 0.55 -4.79
C PHE A 45 -20.83 1.27 -5.20
N THR A 46 -20.14 1.85 -4.22
CA THR A 46 -18.82 2.47 -4.38
C THR A 46 -17.78 1.62 -3.67
N PHE A 47 -16.85 1.06 -4.42
CA PHE A 47 -15.81 0.16 -3.91
C PHE A 47 -14.43 0.82 -3.95
N PRO A 48 -13.54 0.50 -3.00
CA PRO A 48 -12.16 0.96 -3.02
C PRO A 48 -11.34 0.15 -4.03
N MET A 49 -10.47 0.83 -4.77
CA MET A 49 -9.48 0.15 -5.61
C MET A 49 -8.32 -0.41 -4.77
N GLY A 50 -7.84 0.33 -3.79
CA GLY A 50 -6.66 -0.01 -3.01
C GLY A 50 -6.80 0.33 -1.52
N PRO A 51 -6.25 1.44 -1.03
CA PRO A 51 -6.18 1.71 0.42
C PRO A 51 -7.55 1.79 1.07
N LEU A 52 -7.68 1.14 2.23
CA LEU A 52 -8.88 1.23 3.07
C LEU A 52 -8.71 2.20 4.23
N GLY A 53 -7.54 2.80 4.38
CA GLY A 53 -7.15 3.74 5.40
C GLY A 53 -5.65 4.01 5.30
N PHE A 54 -5.13 4.81 6.20
CA PHE A 54 -3.71 5.12 6.28
C PHE A 54 -3.30 5.42 7.73
N GLY A 55 -2.07 5.10 8.05
CA GLY A 55 -1.43 5.52 9.29
C GLY A 55 -0.84 6.92 9.18
N THR A 56 -0.14 7.35 10.21
CA THR A 56 0.60 8.62 10.25
C THR A 56 -0.24 9.81 9.76
N PRO A 57 -1.43 10.05 10.37
CA PRO A 57 -2.37 11.07 9.90
C PRO A 57 -1.75 12.48 9.89
N SER A 58 -0.79 12.75 10.79
CA SER A 58 -0.07 14.02 10.85
C SER A 58 0.68 14.36 9.56
N VAL A 59 1.26 13.36 8.88
CA VAL A 59 1.93 13.56 7.58
C VAL A 59 0.91 13.95 6.51
N VAL A 60 -0.24 13.28 6.47
CA VAL A 60 -1.30 13.57 5.50
C VAL A 60 -1.87 14.98 5.74
N ILE A 61 -2.22 15.31 6.98
CA ILE A 61 -2.77 16.61 7.37
C ILE A 61 -1.77 17.72 7.03
N LYS A 62 -0.49 17.59 7.44
CA LYS A 62 0.55 18.58 7.15
C LYS A 62 0.73 18.82 5.65
N ASN A 63 0.72 17.76 4.85
CA ASN A 63 0.81 17.91 3.40
C ASN A 63 -0.43 18.62 2.85
N LEU A 64 -1.65 18.26 3.25
CA LEU A 64 -2.87 18.93 2.78
C LEU A 64 -2.92 20.41 3.18
N GLN A 65 -2.55 20.76 4.42
CA GLN A 65 -2.46 22.14 4.86
C GLN A 65 -1.45 22.94 4.04
N SER A 66 -0.34 22.31 3.63
CA SER A 66 0.63 22.95 2.74
C SER A 66 0.09 23.23 1.32
N LEU A 67 -1.02 22.61 0.94
CA LEU A 67 -1.68 22.80 -0.36
C LEU A 67 -2.80 23.85 -0.34
N ASP A 68 -2.97 24.62 0.74
CA ASP A 68 -4.07 25.58 0.94
C ASP A 68 -5.47 24.94 0.88
N GLY A 69 -5.54 23.65 1.21
CA GLY A 69 -6.79 22.89 1.24
C GLY A 69 -7.56 23.08 2.54
N GLU A 70 -8.89 22.92 2.48
CA GLU A 70 -9.69 22.78 3.70
C GLU A 70 -9.22 21.58 4.52
N ASP A 71 -9.38 21.62 5.84
CA ASP A 71 -9.02 20.54 6.73
C ASP A 71 -9.77 19.24 6.37
N LEU A 72 -9.03 18.17 6.20
CA LEU A 72 -9.57 16.84 6.02
C LEU A 72 -9.89 16.24 7.39
N LYS A 73 -11.17 16.05 7.67
CA LYS A 73 -11.59 15.31 8.87
C LYS A 73 -11.25 13.84 8.71
N LEU A 74 -10.61 13.27 9.72
CA LEU A 74 -10.24 11.87 9.79
C LEU A 74 -11.02 11.18 10.90
N SER A 75 -11.47 9.95 10.65
CA SER A 75 -12.08 9.06 11.61
C SER A 75 -11.11 7.91 11.93
N PRO A 76 -10.84 7.60 13.21
CA PRO A 76 -10.04 6.44 13.55
C PRO A 76 -10.77 5.16 13.18
N ILE A 77 -10.02 4.15 12.77
CA ILE A 77 -10.53 2.82 12.46
C ILE A 77 -10.27 1.90 13.65
N GLN A 78 -11.31 1.27 14.15
CA GLN A 78 -11.22 0.32 15.25
C GLN A 78 -10.92 -1.08 14.70
N TYR A 79 -9.81 -1.66 15.13
CA TYR A 79 -9.38 -3.01 14.78
C TYR A 79 -9.65 -4.00 15.92
N ARG A 80 -9.97 -5.23 15.56
CA ARG A 80 -9.96 -6.40 16.46
C ARG A 80 -9.22 -7.55 15.78
N ILE A 81 -8.58 -8.39 16.58
CA ILE A 81 -8.07 -9.69 16.15
C ILE A 81 -9.06 -10.74 16.63
N LYS A 82 -9.65 -11.49 15.70
CA LYS A 82 -10.42 -12.71 15.99
C LYS A 82 -9.64 -13.90 15.46
N ALA A 83 -8.93 -14.56 16.34
CA ALA A 83 -8.06 -15.68 15.98
C ALA A 83 -8.27 -16.82 16.97
N PHE A 84 -8.60 -18.01 16.46
CA PHE A 84 -8.84 -19.21 17.27
C PHE A 84 -10.03 -19.02 18.22
N ASP A 85 -9.77 -19.03 19.53
CA ASP A 85 -10.70 -18.77 20.63
C ASP A 85 -10.56 -17.34 21.19
N LEU A 86 -9.74 -16.49 20.56
CA LEU A 86 -9.39 -15.15 21.02
C LEU A 86 -10.20 -14.09 20.28
N ASP A 87 -10.61 -13.06 21.02
CA ASP A 87 -11.24 -11.85 20.49
C ASP A 87 -10.61 -10.63 21.18
N ILE A 88 -9.65 -9.99 20.51
CA ILE A 88 -8.74 -9.00 21.09
C ILE A 88 -8.95 -7.65 20.42
N PRO A 89 -9.35 -6.58 21.14
CA PRO A 89 -9.33 -5.23 20.59
C PRO A 89 -7.88 -4.77 20.40
N ILE A 90 -7.58 -4.15 19.25
CA ILE A 90 -6.30 -3.47 19.10
C ILE A 90 -6.42 -2.09 19.71
N SER A 91 -5.85 -1.94 20.90
CA SER A 91 -5.89 -0.73 21.70
C SER A 91 -4.74 0.21 21.42
N HIS A 92 -4.92 1.50 21.67
CA HIS A 92 -3.94 2.57 21.51
C HIS A 92 -3.73 3.30 22.85
N PRO A 93 -2.53 3.75 23.19
CA PRO A 93 -1.20 3.36 22.66
C PRO A 93 -0.74 1.99 23.18
N PHE A 94 0.51 1.61 22.95
CA PHE A 94 1.08 0.32 23.39
C PHE A 94 0.79 -0.07 24.84
N PRO A 95 0.88 0.81 25.85
CA PRO A 95 0.55 0.45 27.24
C PRO A 95 -0.84 -0.18 27.38
N LYS A 96 -1.86 0.33 26.66
CA LYS A 96 -3.22 -0.24 26.70
C LYS A 96 -3.26 -1.61 25.99
N MET A 97 -2.54 -1.77 24.89
CA MET A 97 -2.45 -3.06 24.19
C MET A 97 -1.77 -4.11 25.05
N ILE A 98 -0.71 -3.73 25.77
CA ILE A 98 -0.01 -4.57 26.74
C ILE A 98 -0.96 -5.04 27.84
N GLU A 99 -1.75 -4.14 28.43
CA GLU A 99 -2.75 -4.48 29.44
C GLU A 99 -3.79 -5.49 28.92
N GLU A 100 -4.30 -5.30 27.70
CA GLU A 100 -5.28 -6.23 27.09
C GLU A 100 -4.67 -7.63 26.87
N LEU A 101 -3.43 -7.71 26.41
CA LEU A 101 -2.76 -8.99 26.19
C LEU A 101 -2.42 -9.69 27.51
N ILE A 102 -1.97 -8.97 28.54
CA ILE A 102 -1.65 -9.54 29.86
C ILE A 102 -2.91 -10.14 30.52
N LYS A 103 -4.07 -9.53 30.37
CA LYS A 103 -5.35 -10.10 30.86
C LYS A 103 -5.62 -11.49 30.28
N LEU A 104 -5.26 -11.73 29.03
CA LEU A 104 -5.49 -12.98 28.32
C LEU A 104 -4.33 -13.99 28.53
N PHE A 105 -3.11 -13.48 28.70
CA PHE A 105 -1.89 -14.28 28.83
C PHE A 105 -1.09 -13.87 30.05
N PRO A 106 -1.61 -14.04 31.29
CA PRO A 106 -0.97 -13.54 32.51
C PRO A 106 0.40 -14.20 32.79
N THR A 107 0.62 -15.40 32.27
CA THR A 107 1.93 -16.10 32.41
C THR A 107 3.01 -15.56 31.48
N GLU A 108 2.65 -14.72 30.52
CA GLU A 108 3.54 -14.08 29.53
C GLU A 108 3.72 -12.57 29.79
N ASP A 109 3.39 -12.07 30.99
CA ASP A 109 3.42 -10.64 31.32
C ASP A 109 4.75 -9.97 30.93
N GLU A 110 5.88 -10.49 31.44
CA GLU A 110 7.19 -9.91 31.13
C GLU A 110 7.58 -10.10 29.66
N THR A 111 7.16 -11.20 29.03
CA THR A 111 7.36 -11.45 27.61
C THR A 111 6.66 -10.40 26.76
N ILE A 112 5.39 -10.08 27.06
CA ILE A 112 4.59 -9.08 26.35
C ILE A 112 5.23 -7.69 26.49
N LYS A 113 5.61 -7.29 27.70
CA LYS A 113 6.27 -6.00 27.95
C LYS A 113 7.59 -5.88 27.18
N ASN A 114 8.40 -6.94 27.18
CA ASN A 114 9.66 -6.97 26.46
C ASN A 114 9.44 -6.90 24.95
N PHE A 115 8.44 -7.60 24.43
CA PHE A 115 8.10 -7.53 23.02
C PHE A 115 7.80 -6.09 22.60
N PHE A 116 6.88 -5.39 23.24
CA PHE A 116 6.50 -4.03 22.85
C PHE A 116 7.65 -3.03 23.06
N ARG A 117 8.47 -3.18 24.09
CA ARG A 117 9.69 -2.38 24.28
C ARG A 117 10.63 -2.55 23.08
N ASN A 118 10.91 -3.78 22.68
CA ASN A 118 11.76 -4.04 21.53
C ASN A 118 11.17 -3.47 20.23
N MET A 119 9.83 -3.54 20.04
CA MET A 119 9.18 -2.92 18.87
C MET A 119 9.41 -1.40 18.86
N GLU A 120 9.29 -0.71 19.98
CA GLU A 120 9.56 0.72 20.09
C GLU A 120 11.02 1.07 19.81
N GLU A 121 11.95 0.30 20.36
CA GLU A 121 13.40 0.50 20.17
C GLU A 121 13.80 0.31 18.71
N ILE A 122 13.29 -0.74 18.04
CA ILE A 122 13.55 -0.97 16.61
C ILE A 122 12.97 0.17 15.76
N VAL A 123 11.74 0.60 16.02
CA VAL A 123 11.13 1.72 15.29
C VAL A 123 11.89 3.02 15.52
N SER A 124 12.35 3.28 16.75
CA SER A 124 13.18 4.45 17.05
C SER A 124 14.48 4.43 16.26
N ALA A 125 15.17 3.27 16.24
CA ALA A 125 16.38 3.08 15.46
C ALA A 125 16.14 3.25 13.94
N MET A 126 15.03 2.76 13.43
CA MET A 126 14.66 2.94 12.02
C MET A 126 14.46 4.42 11.64
N ASN A 127 14.08 5.26 12.58
CA ASN A 127 13.81 6.68 12.36
C ASN A 127 15.01 7.58 12.62
N ASP A 128 16.09 7.04 13.16
CA ASP A 128 17.33 7.79 13.45
C ASP A 128 18.22 7.83 12.20
N PRO A 129 18.43 9.01 11.58
CA PRO A 129 19.25 9.14 10.38
C PRO A 129 20.74 8.87 10.65
N ASP A 130 21.21 8.98 11.89
CA ASP A 130 22.59 8.84 12.28
C ASP A 130 22.91 7.43 12.82
N MET A 131 21.92 6.57 12.90
CA MET A 131 22.08 5.20 13.41
C MET A 131 22.94 4.34 12.48
N ASP A 132 24.02 3.78 13.01
CA ASP A 132 24.81 2.76 12.31
C ASP A 132 24.06 1.41 12.30
N PRO A 133 23.61 0.94 11.15
CA PRO A 133 22.86 -0.32 11.07
C PRO A 133 23.69 -1.55 11.48
N ASN A 134 25.00 -1.49 11.41
CA ASN A 134 25.87 -2.64 11.71
C ASN A 134 26.14 -2.82 13.22
N HIS A 135 25.99 -1.77 14.03
CA HIS A 135 26.27 -1.79 15.48
C HIS A 135 25.04 -1.54 16.34
N SER A 136 23.85 -1.51 15.75
CA SER A 136 22.61 -1.11 16.40
C SER A 136 21.67 -2.28 16.62
N ILE A 137 20.64 -2.05 17.44
CA ILE A 137 19.50 -2.95 17.60
C ILE A 137 18.84 -3.26 16.24
N LEU A 138 18.92 -2.32 15.29
CA LEU A 138 18.41 -2.49 13.93
C LEU A 138 19.22 -3.56 13.18
N GLY A 139 20.55 -3.54 13.21
CA GLY A 139 21.38 -4.58 12.58
C GLY A 139 21.05 -5.98 13.08
N LYS A 140 20.84 -6.13 14.39
CA LYS A 140 20.39 -7.40 14.97
C LYS A 140 18.99 -7.78 14.47
N ALA A 141 18.05 -6.84 14.48
CA ALA A 141 16.68 -7.09 14.01
C ALA A 141 16.61 -7.46 12.52
N MET A 142 17.58 -7.01 11.72
CA MET A 142 17.67 -7.33 10.29
C MET A 142 18.30 -8.69 9.99
N SER A 143 19.01 -9.28 10.95
CA SER A 143 19.65 -10.59 10.80
C SER A 143 18.79 -11.76 11.30
N GLU A 144 17.59 -11.48 11.80
CA GLU A 144 16.69 -12.47 12.40
C GLU A 144 15.27 -12.29 11.83
N SER A 145 14.62 -13.38 11.47
CA SER A 145 13.22 -13.33 11.07
C SER A 145 12.31 -13.02 12.26
N ALA A 146 11.16 -12.41 12.00
CA ALA A 146 10.16 -12.20 13.04
C ALA A 146 9.66 -13.54 13.63
N MET A 147 9.62 -14.60 12.83
CA MET A 147 9.25 -15.95 13.28
C MET A 147 10.28 -16.52 14.28
N GLU A 148 11.55 -16.44 13.96
CA GLU A 148 12.63 -16.89 14.86
C GLU A 148 12.61 -16.11 16.17
N TYR A 149 12.54 -14.79 16.09
CA TYR A 149 12.42 -13.90 17.24
C TYR A 149 11.24 -14.27 18.15
N LEU A 150 10.03 -14.39 17.58
CA LEU A 150 8.83 -14.74 18.33
C LEU A 150 8.90 -16.16 18.91
N SER A 151 9.49 -17.10 18.20
CA SER A 151 9.63 -18.48 18.67
C SER A 151 10.60 -18.58 19.85
N GLY A 152 11.64 -17.76 19.86
CA GLY A 152 12.58 -17.66 20.98
C GLY A 152 12.01 -16.91 22.19
N LEU A 153 11.11 -15.96 21.97
CA LEU A 153 10.60 -15.08 23.03
C LEU A 153 9.32 -15.59 23.68
N VAL A 154 8.34 -16.09 22.89
CA VAL A 154 6.97 -16.35 23.31
C VAL A 154 6.69 -17.86 23.42
N LYS A 155 6.22 -18.32 24.58
CA LYS A 155 5.92 -19.75 24.81
C LYS A 155 4.53 -20.15 24.35
N ASP A 156 3.52 -19.34 24.64
CA ASP A 156 2.15 -19.62 24.18
C ASP A 156 2.05 -19.42 22.66
N TRP A 157 1.74 -20.48 21.94
CA TRP A 157 1.65 -20.44 20.48
C TRP A 157 0.54 -19.51 19.95
N ARG A 158 -0.56 -19.32 20.71
CA ARG A 158 -1.66 -18.40 20.35
C ARG A 158 -1.20 -16.95 20.43
N LEU A 159 -0.51 -16.60 21.52
CA LEU A 159 0.11 -15.28 21.67
C LEU A 159 1.15 -15.02 20.56
N ARG A 160 1.99 -16.01 20.26
CA ARG A 160 2.97 -15.91 19.18
C ARG A 160 2.30 -15.61 17.82
N ARG A 161 1.17 -16.28 17.55
CA ARG A 161 0.40 -16.02 16.32
C ARG A 161 -0.24 -14.63 16.34
N VAL A 162 -0.79 -14.18 17.45
CA VAL A 162 -1.34 -12.83 17.60
C VAL A 162 -0.27 -11.77 17.38
N LEU A 163 0.88 -11.91 18.01
CA LEU A 163 1.97 -10.93 17.88
C LEU A 163 2.60 -10.91 16.49
N GLY A 164 2.62 -12.04 15.78
CA GLY A 164 3.13 -12.14 14.42
C GLY A 164 2.14 -11.77 13.32
N SER A 165 0.85 -11.62 13.62
CA SER A 165 -0.24 -11.55 12.65
C SER A 165 -1.05 -10.27 12.86
N ILE A 166 -0.68 -9.19 12.22
CA ILE A 166 -1.30 -7.86 12.39
C ILE A 166 -1.71 -7.21 11.06
N GLY A 167 -2.20 -8.01 10.13
CA GLY A 167 -2.68 -7.52 8.83
C GLY A 167 -1.57 -7.18 7.84
N THR A 168 -0.39 -7.77 8.01
CA THR A 168 0.72 -7.61 7.07
C THR A 168 0.84 -8.82 6.16
N GLN A 169 1.48 -8.62 5.01
CA GLN A 169 1.71 -9.67 4.04
C GLN A 169 2.94 -10.52 4.35
N GLU A 170 3.91 -9.95 5.08
CA GLU A 170 5.18 -10.59 5.42
C GLU A 170 5.47 -10.51 6.92
N PRO A 171 4.51 -10.83 7.84
CA PRO A 171 4.68 -10.58 9.27
C PRO A 171 5.78 -11.42 9.90
N TYR A 172 6.07 -12.60 9.34
CA TYR A 172 7.02 -13.55 9.88
C TYR A 172 8.41 -13.49 9.24
N SER A 173 8.58 -12.76 8.14
CA SER A 173 9.86 -12.70 7.43
C SER A 173 10.76 -11.55 7.90
N SER A 174 10.19 -10.46 8.41
CA SER A 174 10.95 -9.26 8.80
C SER A 174 10.55 -8.74 10.17
N LEU A 175 11.49 -8.73 11.10
CA LEU A 175 11.28 -8.15 12.43
C LEU A 175 11.13 -6.60 12.39
N PRO A 176 11.91 -5.85 11.59
CA PRO A 176 11.66 -4.41 11.39
C PRO A 176 10.26 -4.12 10.84
N LEU A 177 9.78 -4.92 9.87
CA LEU A 177 8.42 -4.76 9.35
C LEU A 177 7.37 -5.01 10.43
N LEU A 178 7.52 -6.08 11.21
CA LEU A 178 6.62 -6.38 12.33
C LEU A 178 6.57 -5.22 13.32
N SER A 179 7.73 -4.64 13.65
CA SER A 179 7.84 -3.49 14.55
C SER A 179 7.12 -2.26 13.99
N ALA A 180 7.35 -1.96 12.71
CA ALA A 180 6.69 -0.85 12.02
C ALA A 180 5.17 -1.03 11.99
N MET A 181 4.67 -2.25 11.78
CA MET A 181 3.23 -2.53 11.73
C MET A 181 2.57 -2.44 13.10
N TRP A 182 3.19 -2.96 14.15
CA TRP A 182 2.67 -2.77 15.52
C TRP A 182 2.63 -1.29 15.89
N ASN A 183 3.68 -0.54 15.62
CA ASN A 183 3.70 0.91 15.84
C ASN A 183 2.58 1.61 15.04
N LEU A 184 2.37 1.22 13.79
CA LEU A 184 1.35 1.81 12.94
C LEU A 184 -0.06 1.52 13.46
N ILE A 185 -0.38 0.26 13.78
CA ILE A 185 -1.75 -0.16 14.13
C ILE A 185 -2.07 0.17 15.59
N SER A 186 -1.16 -0.08 16.53
CA SER A 186 -1.44 0.01 17.96
C SER A 186 -0.80 1.21 18.67
N ASN A 187 0.01 2.02 18.00
CA ASN A 187 0.57 3.25 18.60
C ASN A 187 0.06 4.51 17.89
N GLN A 188 0.07 4.53 16.56
CA GLN A 188 -0.39 5.68 15.76
C GLN A 188 -1.86 5.59 15.37
N GLY A 189 -2.39 4.39 15.21
CA GLY A 189 -3.71 4.11 14.67
C GLY A 189 -3.81 4.23 13.16
N ILE A 190 -4.82 3.58 12.61
CA ILE A 190 -5.20 3.71 11.20
C ILE A 190 -6.42 4.64 11.10
N TRP A 191 -6.42 5.49 10.10
CA TRP A 191 -7.41 6.56 9.93
C TRP A 191 -8.06 6.49 8.56
N TYR A 192 -9.33 6.88 8.50
CA TYR A 192 -10.11 6.96 7.28
C TYR A 192 -10.59 8.40 7.05
N PRO A 193 -10.47 8.95 5.82
CA PRO A 193 -10.95 10.29 5.53
C PRO A 193 -12.48 10.31 5.51
N VAL A 194 -13.08 11.25 6.20
CA VAL A 194 -14.53 11.49 6.16
C VAL A 194 -14.91 11.90 4.74
N GLY A 195 -15.89 11.19 4.15
CA GLY A 195 -16.24 11.29 2.74
C GLY A 195 -15.42 10.39 1.82
N GLY A 196 -14.67 9.45 2.40
CA GLY A 196 -13.93 8.39 1.70
C GLY A 196 -12.63 8.84 1.05
N MET A 197 -11.89 7.87 0.48
CA MET A 197 -10.64 8.14 -0.23
C MET A 197 -10.82 9.09 -1.41
N ARG A 198 -12.02 9.14 -1.98
CA ARG A 198 -12.35 10.08 -3.05
C ARG A 198 -12.20 11.54 -2.59
N SER A 199 -12.66 11.87 -1.37
CA SER A 199 -12.57 13.24 -0.85
C SER A 199 -11.12 13.73 -0.74
N LEU A 200 -10.18 12.83 -0.38
CA LEU A 200 -8.75 13.12 -0.40
C LEU A 200 -8.25 13.43 -1.81
N CYS A 201 -8.59 12.58 -2.78
CA CYS A 201 -8.16 12.75 -4.17
C CYS A 201 -8.76 14.03 -4.80
N ASP A 202 -10.04 14.31 -4.57
CA ASP A 202 -10.73 15.48 -5.09
C ASP A 202 -10.10 16.80 -4.57
N ARG A 203 -9.70 16.83 -3.28
CA ARG A 203 -8.98 17.98 -2.70
C ARG A 203 -7.63 18.21 -3.37
N MET A 204 -6.88 17.14 -3.63
CA MET A 204 -5.59 17.25 -4.30
C MET A 204 -5.75 17.72 -5.76
N VAL A 205 -6.75 17.22 -6.46
CA VAL A 205 -7.11 17.70 -7.81
C VAL A 205 -7.48 19.18 -7.79
N GLN A 206 -8.28 19.60 -6.81
CA GLN A 206 -8.65 21.00 -6.63
C GLN A 206 -7.41 21.88 -6.35
N ALA A 207 -6.47 21.41 -5.52
CA ALA A 207 -5.23 22.13 -5.25
C ALA A 207 -4.37 22.32 -6.51
N VAL A 208 -4.40 21.40 -7.48
CA VAL A 208 -3.70 21.54 -8.76
C VAL A 208 -4.44 22.49 -9.70
N SER A 209 -5.77 22.34 -9.86
CA SER A 209 -6.56 23.02 -10.89
C SER A 209 -7.36 24.22 -10.39
N GLY A 210 -7.57 24.36 -9.08
CA GLY A 210 -8.41 25.39 -8.46
C GLY A 210 -7.80 26.80 -8.45
N HIS A 211 -6.50 26.92 -8.70
CA HIS A 211 -5.82 28.22 -8.80
C HIS A 211 -6.06 28.98 -10.11
N ARG A 212 -7.03 28.56 -10.92
CA ARG A 212 -7.44 29.25 -12.18
C ARG A 212 -7.85 30.69 -12.01
N ALA A 213 -8.21 31.13 -10.79
CA ALA A 213 -8.57 32.52 -10.52
C ALA A 213 -7.35 33.46 -10.58
N ASN A 214 -6.14 32.94 -10.48
CA ASN A 214 -4.90 33.69 -10.59
C ASN A 214 -4.25 33.35 -11.94
N ARG A 215 -4.30 34.26 -12.92
CA ARG A 215 -3.81 34.04 -14.29
C ARG A 215 -2.35 33.59 -14.40
N ASP A 216 -1.58 33.75 -13.32
CA ASP A 216 -0.15 33.42 -13.26
C ASP A 216 0.14 32.02 -12.71
N LYS A 217 -0.84 31.32 -12.14
CA LYS A 217 -0.69 29.95 -11.60
C LYS A 217 -1.44 28.97 -12.49
N PHE A 218 -0.72 28.05 -13.09
CA PHE A 218 -1.28 27.15 -14.08
C PHE A 218 -0.96 25.67 -13.77
N GLY A 219 -1.99 24.94 -13.34
CA GLY A 219 -1.97 23.49 -13.24
C GLY A 219 -3.04 22.88 -14.14
N GLU A 220 -2.66 21.95 -15.00
CA GLU A 220 -3.55 21.20 -15.87
C GLU A 220 -3.41 19.70 -15.63
N ILE A 221 -4.53 18.98 -15.56
CA ILE A 221 -4.57 17.52 -15.46
C ILE A 221 -5.24 16.95 -16.70
N LYS A 222 -4.53 16.13 -17.48
CA LYS A 222 -5.03 15.41 -18.64
C LYS A 222 -5.13 13.94 -18.32
N LEU A 223 -6.34 13.47 -18.11
CA LEU A 223 -6.69 12.06 -17.91
C LEU A 223 -6.85 11.35 -19.25
N GLY A 224 -6.77 10.02 -19.27
CA GLY A 224 -6.84 9.22 -20.50
C GLY A 224 -5.64 9.47 -21.43
N THR A 225 -4.54 10.03 -20.91
CA THR A 225 -3.37 10.44 -21.68
C THR A 225 -2.15 9.63 -21.22
N GLU A 226 -1.78 8.64 -22.00
CA GLU A 226 -0.69 7.72 -21.68
C GLU A 226 0.64 8.25 -22.21
N VAL A 227 1.62 8.37 -21.29
CA VAL A 227 3.03 8.60 -21.65
C VAL A 227 3.63 7.27 -22.02
N GLU A 228 4.25 7.19 -23.20
CA GLU A 228 4.90 6.00 -23.73
C GLU A 228 6.42 6.02 -23.49
N GLU A 229 7.03 7.22 -23.57
CA GLU A 229 8.48 7.37 -23.45
C GLU A 229 8.85 8.70 -22.78
N VAL A 230 9.91 8.67 -21.97
CA VAL A 230 10.60 9.86 -21.47
C VAL A 230 11.75 10.21 -22.42
N ARG A 231 11.69 11.39 -23.01
CA ARG A 231 12.71 11.87 -23.96
C ARG A 231 13.95 12.34 -23.20
N ILE A 232 15.08 11.76 -23.52
CA ILE A 232 16.37 12.06 -22.88
C ILE A 232 17.43 12.30 -23.98
N GLU A 233 18.24 13.32 -23.79
CA GLU A 233 19.40 13.57 -24.61
C GLU A 233 20.58 14.01 -23.74
N ARG A 234 21.74 13.44 -23.95
CA ARG A 234 22.99 13.75 -23.20
C ARG A 234 22.80 13.73 -21.68
N GLY A 235 22.06 12.74 -21.18
CA GLY A 235 21.80 12.56 -19.74
C GLY A 235 20.81 13.55 -19.13
N ARG A 236 20.09 14.34 -19.95
CA ARG A 236 19.09 15.32 -19.51
C ARG A 236 17.74 15.01 -20.11
N VAL A 237 16.67 15.16 -19.30
CA VAL A 237 15.30 15.06 -19.79
C VAL A 237 14.95 16.25 -20.70
N LEU A 238 14.24 15.95 -21.80
CA LEU A 238 13.72 16.93 -22.75
C LEU A 238 12.19 17.01 -22.74
N GLY A 239 11.51 16.06 -22.11
CA GLY A 239 10.05 15.96 -22.10
C GLY A 239 9.57 14.52 -22.25
N VAL A 240 8.39 14.33 -22.79
CA VAL A 240 7.77 13.01 -22.97
C VAL A 240 7.20 12.83 -24.38
N ILE A 241 7.02 11.55 -24.77
CA ILE A 241 6.25 11.14 -25.95
C ILE A 241 4.98 10.44 -25.44
N LEU A 242 3.84 10.86 -25.96
CA LEU A 242 2.57 10.23 -25.69
C LEU A 242 2.35 9.02 -26.61
N ARG A 243 1.50 8.10 -26.22
CA ARG A 243 1.15 6.90 -26.99
C ARG A 243 0.60 7.20 -28.40
N ASN A 244 0.04 8.38 -28.59
CA ASN A 244 -0.41 8.86 -29.92
C ASN A 244 0.72 9.51 -30.74
N GLY A 245 1.96 9.46 -30.29
CA GLY A 245 3.15 10.02 -30.95
C GLY A 245 3.38 11.52 -30.68
N ALA A 246 2.49 12.21 -29.97
CA ALA A 246 2.66 13.62 -29.67
C ALA A 246 3.84 13.82 -28.70
N LYS A 247 4.68 14.83 -28.97
CA LYS A 247 5.81 15.20 -28.13
C LYS A 247 5.45 16.43 -27.30
N ILE A 248 5.77 16.38 -26.00
CA ILE A 248 5.59 17.52 -25.10
C ILE A 248 6.94 17.82 -24.46
N ASP A 249 7.45 19.04 -24.68
CA ASP A 249 8.74 19.46 -24.17
C ASP A 249 8.63 19.93 -22.71
N SER A 250 9.65 19.59 -21.92
CA SER A 250 9.75 20.01 -20.53
C SER A 250 11.19 19.95 -20.03
N ALA A 251 11.62 20.95 -19.28
CA ALA A 251 12.92 20.95 -18.63
C ALA A 251 12.99 20.05 -17.37
N ALA A 252 11.84 19.67 -16.83
CA ALA A 252 11.76 18.75 -15.69
C ALA A 252 10.55 17.83 -15.82
N VAL A 253 10.74 16.55 -15.49
CA VAL A 253 9.72 15.52 -15.47
C VAL A 253 9.76 14.80 -14.11
N ILE A 254 8.62 14.65 -13.47
CA ILE A 254 8.45 13.81 -12.28
C ILE A 254 7.61 12.60 -12.69
N SER A 255 8.15 11.39 -12.54
CA SER A 255 7.37 10.16 -12.72
C SER A 255 6.80 9.70 -11.38
N ASN A 256 5.48 9.63 -11.31
CA ASN A 256 4.72 8.99 -10.24
C ASN A 256 4.17 7.63 -10.69
N ALA A 257 4.61 7.13 -11.83
CA ALA A 257 4.39 5.76 -12.25
C ALA A 257 5.23 4.81 -11.39
N ASP A 258 4.89 3.53 -11.43
CA ASP A 258 5.67 2.48 -10.77
C ASP A 258 7.15 2.57 -11.16
N TYR A 259 8.04 2.39 -10.19
CA TYR A 259 9.49 2.59 -10.37
C TYR A 259 10.07 1.65 -11.43
N LYS A 260 9.70 0.36 -11.37
CA LYS A 260 10.12 -0.63 -12.38
C LYS A 260 9.55 -0.30 -13.76
N ASN A 261 8.26 0.02 -13.84
CA ASN A 261 7.65 0.42 -15.11
C ASN A 261 8.30 1.67 -15.70
N THR A 262 8.69 2.62 -14.86
CA THR A 262 9.41 3.82 -15.32
C THR A 262 10.76 3.46 -15.95
N PHE A 263 11.63 2.76 -15.22
CA PHE A 263 12.98 2.49 -15.69
C PHE A 263 13.10 1.32 -16.70
N LEU A 264 12.14 0.39 -16.69
CA LEU A 264 12.19 -0.77 -17.59
C LEU A 264 11.33 -0.60 -18.85
N LYS A 265 10.45 0.43 -18.90
CA LYS A 265 9.50 0.61 -20.03
C LYS A 265 9.44 2.03 -20.57
N LEU A 266 9.53 3.08 -19.72
CA LEU A 266 9.40 4.47 -20.17
C LEU A 266 10.75 5.10 -20.50
N ILE A 267 11.85 4.53 -20.01
CA ILE A 267 13.21 5.01 -20.22
C ILE A 267 13.97 3.95 -21.01
N ASP A 268 14.61 4.36 -22.10
CA ASP A 268 15.53 3.49 -22.84
C ASP A 268 16.74 3.17 -21.95
N SER A 269 17.08 1.90 -21.82
CA SER A 269 18.15 1.39 -20.94
C SER A 269 19.52 2.02 -21.20
N LYS A 270 19.77 2.52 -22.41
CA LYS A 270 21.03 3.23 -22.75
C LYS A 270 21.27 4.53 -21.98
N PHE A 271 20.22 5.08 -21.33
CA PHE A 271 20.31 6.33 -20.54
C PHE A 271 20.60 6.12 -19.06
N VAL A 272 20.70 4.88 -18.60
CA VAL A 272 21.07 4.50 -17.24
C VAL A 272 22.24 3.52 -17.26
N SER A 273 23.02 3.43 -16.18
CA SER A 273 24.07 2.43 -16.10
C SER A 273 23.50 1.00 -16.05
N ASP A 274 24.28 0.03 -16.52
CA ASP A 274 23.92 -1.39 -16.41
C ASP A 274 23.66 -1.81 -14.96
N GLU A 275 24.40 -1.24 -14.02
CA GLU A 275 24.23 -1.50 -12.59
C GLU A 275 22.87 -1.00 -12.11
N TRP A 276 22.49 0.25 -12.46
CA TRP A 276 21.19 0.79 -12.15
C TRP A 276 20.05 -0.05 -12.72
N TYR A 277 20.14 -0.39 -14.01
CA TYR A 277 19.12 -1.19 -14.68
C TYR A 277 18.96 -2.55 -14.02
N ARG A 278 20.07 -3.25 -13.72
CA ARG A 278 20.03 -4.55 -13.04
C ARG A 278 19.47 -4.42 -11.61
N ALA A 279 19.86 -3.39 -10.88
CA ALA A 279 19.33 -3.13 -9.53
C ALA A 279 17.80 -2.95 -9.56
N VAL A 280 17.27 -2.12 -10.46
CA VAL A 280 15.82 -1.95 -10.62
C VAL A 280 15.13 -3.25 -11.02
N MET A 281 15.71 -4.00 -11.95
CA MET A 281 15.16 -5.26 -12.43
C MET A 281 15.06 -6.31 -11.31
N ARG A 282 16.12 -6.46 -10.51
CA ARG A 282 16.22 -7.47 -9.45
C ARG A 282 15.49 -7.07 -8.17
N ALA A 283 15.29 -5.77 -7.92
CA ALA A 283 14.62 -5.31 -6.71
C ALA A 283 13.27 -6.00 -6.50
N ARG A 284 13.08 -6.62 -5.35
CA ARG A 284 11.83 -7.29 -5.01
C ARG A 284 10.80 -6.29 -4.48
N GLN A 285 9.58 -6.52 -4.81
CA GLN A 285 8.42 -5.76 -4.34
C GLN A 285 7.62 -6.63 -3.37
N THR A 286 6.79 -5.99 -2.55
CA THR A 286 5.84 -6.73 -1.72
C THR A 286 4.91 -7.56 -2.61
N SER A 287 4.38 -8.63 -2.06
CA SER A 287 3.31 -9.43 -2.65
C SER A 287 2.07 -8.59 -2.98
N SER A 288 1.09 -9.20 -3.56
CA SER A 288 -0.19 -8.60 -3.93
C SER A 288 -1.32 -9.13 -3.05
N ASN A 289 -2.56 -8.77 -3.38
CA ASN A 289 -3.76 -9.21 -2.69
C ASN A 289 -4.77 -9.87 -3.63
N LEU A 290 -5.55 -10.77 -3.05
CA LEU A 290 -6.88 -11.11 -3.50
C LEU A 290 -7.88 -10.29 -2.67
N GLN A 291 -8.65 -9.43 -3.31
CA GLN A 291 -9.61 -8.54 -2.64
C GLN A 291 -11.02 -8.79 -3.17
N LEU A 292 -11.94 -9.11 -2.27
CA LEU A 292 -13.37 -9.19 -2.55
C LEU A 292 -14.05 -7.91 -2.05
N CYS A 293 -14.79 -7.25 -2.93
CA CYS A 293 -15.68 -6.15 -2.58
C CYS A 293 -17.13 -6.64 -2.70
N LEU A 294 -17.84 -6.63 -1.59
CA LEU A 294 -19.19 -7.15 -1.48
C LEU A 294 -20.16 -6.03 -1.11
N GLY A 295 -21.22 -5.85 -1.89
CA GLY A 295 -22.40 -5.10 -1.50
C GLY A 295 -23.46 -6.10 -1.02
N VAL A 296 -23.93 -5.98 0.20
CA VAL A 296 -24.82 -6.97 0.84
C VAL A 296 -26.11 -6.30 1.35
N ASP A 297 -27.19 -7.06 1.43
CA ASP A 297 -28.40 -6.66 2.14
C ASP A 297 -28.12 -6.66 3.64
N ALA A 298 -28.30 -5.50 4.28
CA ALA A 298 -28.05 -5.33 5.71
C ALA A 298 -28.94 -6.22 6.60
N ASN A 299 -30.16 -6.54 6.14
CA ASN A 299 -31.10 -7.39 6.87
C ASN A 299 -30.77 -8.89 6.74
N GLY A 300 -29.94 -9.26 5.78
CA GLY A 300 -29.57 -10.65 5.48
C GLY A 300 -28.31 -11.12 6.22
N VAL A 301 -27.63 -10.26 6.97
CA VAL A 301 -26.34 -10.57 7.62
C VAL A 301 -26.36 -10.25 9.11
N ASP A 302 -25.66 -11.07 9.90
CA ASP A 302 -25.36 -10.75 11.29
C ASP A 302 -24.00 -10.05 11.38
N LEU A 303 -24.02 -8.75 11.70
CA LEU A 303 -22.84 -7.90 11.85
C LEU A 303 -22.43 -7.68 13.32
N SER A 304 -22.92 -8.51 14.23
CA SER A 304 -22.62 -8.41 15.67
C SER A 304 -21.11 -8.41 15.96
N SER A 305 -20.31 -9.15 15.16
CA SER A 305 -18.85 -9.16 15.22
C SER A 305 -18.22 -7.79 15.01
N PHE A 306 -18.90 -6.87 14.31
CA PHE A 306 -18.43 -5.51 14.02
C PHE A 306 -18.99 -4.44 14.97
N LYS A 307 -19.70 -4.81 16.03
CA LYS A 307 -20.27 -3.83 16.96
C LYS A 307 -19.23 -2.82 17.45
N GLU A 308 -18.06 -3.30 17.85
CA GLU A 308 -16.94 -2.49 18.37
C GLU A 308 -15.73 -2.45 17.45
N ALA A 309 -15.87 -2.89 16.21
CA ALA A 309 -14.82 -2.91 15.22
C ALA A 309 -15.30 -2.38 13.88
N ASP A 310 -14.41 -1.74 13.15
CA ASP A 310 -14.58 -1.40 11.73
C ASP A 310 -13.89 -2.44 10.85
N ARG A 311 -12.85 -3.07 11.41
CA ARG A 311 -12.04 -4.11 10.77
C ARG A 311 -11.68 -5.22 11.73
N ILE A 312 -11.64 -6.43 11.18
CA ILE A 312 -11.29 -7.64 11.90
C ILE A 312 -10.16 -8.33 11.14
N ILE A 313 -9.06 -8.55 11.84
CA ILE A 313 -8.02 -9.48 11.43
C ILE A 313 -8.49 -10.85 11.89
N TYR A 314 -8.83 -11.70 10.92
CA TYR A 314 -9.54 -12.96 11.17
C TYR A 314 -8.71 -14.17 10.79
N ARG A 315 -8.70 -15.15 11.68
CA ARG A 315 -8.06 -16.45 11.45
C ARG A 315 -8.76 -17.53 12.27
N ARG A 316 -9.44 -18.45 11.60
CA ARG A 316 -10.12 -19.57 12.27
C ARG A 316 -9.19 -20.72 12.61
N ASN A 317 -8.18 -20.96 11.80
CA ASN A 317 -7.38 -22.17 11.90
C ASN A 317 -6.54 -22.22 13.19
N GLN A 318 -6.60 -23.39 13.87
CA GLN A 318 -5.90 -23.61 15.13
C GLN A 318 -4.45 -24.08 14.94
N ALA A 319 -4.09 -24.59 13.77
CA ALA A 319 -2.75 -25.09 13.50
C ALA A 319 -1.92 -24.08 12.70
N ASP A 320 -0.62 -24.10 12.90
CA ASP A 320 0.31 -23.45 11.99
C ASP A 320 0.48 -24.32 10.75
N LEU A 321 -0.26 -24.01 9.70
CA LEU A 321 -0.20 -24.71 8.42
C LEU A 321 0.76 -24.04 7.42
N SER A 322 1.45 -22.94 7.80
CA SER A 322 2.34 -22.23 6.89
C SER A 322 3.42 -23.12 6.28
N GLY A 323 3.96 -24.06 7.06
CA GLY A 323 4.91 -25.07 6.58
C GLY A 323 4.31 -26.25 5.80
N GLN A 324 2.97 -26.35 5.72
CA GLN A 324 2.26 -27.43 5.02
C GLN A 324 1.67 -26.98 3.69
N ILE A 325 1.68 -25.68 3.41
CA ILE A 325 1.13 -25.10 2.18
C ILE A 325 2.26 -24.96 1.18
N ASP A 326 2.12 -25.59 0.04
CA ASP A 326 3.03 -25.41 -1.08
C ASP A 326 2.70 -24.08 -1.81
N TRP A 327 3.33 -23.00 -1.39
CA TRP A 327 3.21 -21.69 -2.01
C TRP A 327 3.88 -21.60 -3.38
N SER A 328 4.72 -22.59 -3.75
CA SER A 328 5.34 -22.67 -5.06
C SER A 328 4.44 -23.31 -6.12
N ALA A 329 3.33 -23.90 -5.72
CA ALA A 329 2.36 -24.50 -6.63
C ALA A 329 1.82 -23.46 -7.63
N GLU A 330 1.58 -23.87 -8.86
CA GLU A 330 1.02 -22.97 -9.90
C GLU A 330 -0.36 -22.40 -9.54
N GLU A 331 -1.16 -23.12 -8.74
CA GLU A 331 -2.47 -22.69 -8.24
C GLU A 331 -2.48 -22.66 -6.72
N ILE A 332 -3.04 -21.62 -6.15
CA ILE A 332 -3.41 -21.62 -4.74
C ILE A 332 -4.64 -22.54 -4.58
N HIS A 333 -4.52 -23.52 -3.72
CA HIS A 333 -5.67 -24.33 -3.33
C HIS A 333 -6.59 -23.49 -2.42
N PRO A 334 -7.94 -23.53 -2.60
CA PRO A 334 -8.86 -22.76 -1.75
C PRO A 334 -8.68 -23.00 -0.25
N GLU A 335 -8.38 -24.23 0.17
CA GLU A 335 -8.13 -24.58 1.58
C GLU A 335 -6.86 -23.91 2.13
N ALA A 336 -5.81 -23.80 1.31
CA ALA A 336 -4.60 -23.07 1.70
C ALA A 336 -4.88 -21.58 1.86
N LEU A 337 -5.65 -21.01 0.93
CA LEU A 337 -5.98 -19.59 0.97
C LEU A 337 -6.74 -19.20 2.25
N VAL A 338 -7.71 -19.99 2.69
CA VAL A 338 -8.51 -19.71 3.90
C VAL A 338 -7.76 -19.98 5.22
N CYS A 339 -6.59 -20.61 5.15
CA CYS A 339 -5.71 -20.79 6.30
C CYS A 339 -4.84 -19.53 6.56
N GLN A 340 -4.78 -18.61 5.60
CA GLN A 340 -4.11 -17.33 5.78
C GLN A 340 -4.89 -16.41 6.71
N GLU A 341 -4.25 -15.30 7.05
CA GLU A 341 -4.91 -14.19 7.71
C GLU A 341 -5.81 -13.45 6.72
N LEU A 342 -7.03 -13.17 7.16
CA LEU A 342 -8.00 -12.41 6.40
C LEU A 342 -8.24 -11.05 7.08
N GLU A 343 -8.10 -9.96 6.33
CA GLU A 343 -8.59 -8.66 6.76
C GLU A 343 -10.03 -8.50 6.28
N VAL A 344 -10.99 -8.42 7.21
CA VAL A 344 -12.40 -8.22 6.91
C VAL A 344 -12.82 -6.84 7.39
N SER A 345 -13.27 -5.98 6.48
CA SER A 345 -13.60 -4.57 6.73
C SER A 345 -15.07 -4.29 6.44
N LEU A 346 -15.77 -3.67 7.40
CA LEU A 346 -17.13 -3.13 7.22
C LEU A 346 -17.03 -1.63 6.87
N LEU A 347 -16.84 -1.31 5.59
CA LEU A 347 -16.55 0.06 5.14
C LEU A 347 -17.72 1.01 5.32
N SER A 348 -18.94 0.55 5.13
CA SER A 348 -20.15 1.35 5.28
C SER A 348 -20.37 1.86 6.71
N LYS A 349 -19.70 1.29 7.72
CA LYS A 349 -19.72 1.82 9.09
C LYS A 349 -19.06 3.19 9.18
N ASN A 350 -17.99 3.42 8.42
CA ASN A 350 -17.28 4.70 8.37
C ASN A 350 -17.87 5.68 7.34
N ASP A 351 -18.55 5.17 6.29
CA ASP A 351 -19.13 6.00 5.24
C ASP A 351 -20.42 5.35 4.67
N ARG A 352 -21.58 5.81 5.16
CA ARG A 352 -22.88 5.30 4.73
C ARG A 352 -23.26 5.63 3.28
N LYS A 353 -22.52 6.53 2.63
CA LYS A 353 -22.78 6.95 1.24
C LYS A 353 -22.19 6.01 0.19
N LEU A 354 -21.49 4.96 0.63
CA LEU A 354 -20.83 4.02 -0.27
C LEU A 354 -21.79 3.06 -0.98
N GLY A 355 -23.01 2.86 -0.46
CA GLY A 355 -24.03 1.98 -1.04
C GLY A 355 -25.44 2.54 -0.93
N PRO A 356 -26.41 1.86 -1.56
CA PRO A 356 -27.84 2.15 -1.38
C PRO A 356 -28.29 2.01 0.08
N GLU A 357 -29.40 2.65 0.45
CA GLU A 357 -30.02 2.50 1.76
C GLU A 357 -30.39 1.03 2.02
N GLY A 358 -30.22 0.56 3.25
CA GLY A 358 -30.46 -0.83 3.63
C GLY A 358 -29.37 -1.81 3.20
N THR A 359 -28.22 -1.30 2.70
CA THR A 359 -27.13 -2.15 2.29
C THR A 359 -25.84 -1.85 3.08
N GLU A 360 -24.94 -2.84 3.12
CA GLU A 360 -23.62 -2.70 3.71
C GLU A 360 -22.52 -3.05 2.70
N ILE A 361 -21.31 -2.52 2.94
CA ILE A 361 -20.14 -2.82 2.12
C ILE A 361 -19.09 -3.53 2.96
N ILE A 362 -18.79 -4.75 2.55
CA ILE A 362 -17.78 -5.60 3.17
C ILE A 362 -16.64 -5.78 2.18
N VAL A 363 -15.40 -5.61 2.67
CA VAL A 363 -14.20 -5.92 1.89
C VAL A 363 -13.42 -7.00 2.63
N ILE A 364 -13.11 -8.08 1.91
CA ILE A 364 -12.29 -9.19 2.40
C ILE A 364 -10.98 -9.16 1.62
N ARG A 365 -9.87 -9.20 2.33
CA ARG A 365 -8.52 -9.24 1.77
C ARG A 365 -7.72 -10.39 2.34
N THR A 366 -6.89 -10.96 1.48
CA THR A 366 -5.81 -11.86 1.86
C THR A 366 -4.65 -11.71 0.88
N GLU A 367 -3.50 -12.17 1.27
CA GLU A 367 -2.31 -12.18 0.43
C GLU A 367 -2.51 -13.06 -0.81
N ALA A 368 -1.94 -12.66 -1.93
CA ALA A 368 -1.93 -13.43 -3.16
C ALA A 368 -0.73 -13.07 -4.03
N GLU A 369 0.02 -14.06 -4.46
CA GLU A 369 1.17 -13.89 -5.32
C GLU A 369 0.77 -13.71 -6.79
N HIS A 370 1.49 -12.82 -7.48
CA HIS A 370 1.21 -12.49 -8.88
C HIS A 370 1.35 -13.72 -9.80
N PHE A 371 2.32 -14.60 -9.54
CA PHE A 371 2.60 -15.71 -10.42
C PHE A 371 1.44 -16.72 -10.50
N HIS A 372 0.66 -16.90 -9.42
CA HIS A 372 -0.53 -17.77 -9.43
C HIS A 372 -1.62 -17.32 -10.42
N PHE A 373 -1.56 -16.06 -10.87
CA PHE A 373 -2.55 -15.47 -11.78
C PHE A 373 -1.96 -15.14 -13.16
N SER A 374 -0.65 -14.94 -13.28
CA SER A 374 0.02 -14.46 -14.49
C SER A 374 -0.20 -15.36 -15.70
N ARG A 375 -0.28 -16.69 -15.51
CA ARG A 375 -0.53 -17.68 -16.56
C ARG A 375 -1.88 -17.51 -17.27
N PHE A 376 -2.85 -16.90 -16.60
CA PHE A 376 -4.17 -16.64 -17.19
C PHE A 376 -4.20 -15.42 -18.10
N ARG A 377 -3.07 -14.73 -18.27
CA ARG A 377 -2.94 -13.51 -19.06
C ARG A 377 -1.95 -13.68 -20.23
N PRO A 378 -2.39 -14.22 -21.37
CA PRO A 378 -1.53 -14.42 -22.51
C PRO A 378 -0.98 -13.11 -23.08
N THR A 379 -1.74 -12.03 -23.00
CA THR A 379 -1.32 -10.66 -23.35
C THR A 379 -1.93 -9.63 -22.41
N TRP A 380 -1.37 -8.43 -22.40
CA TRP A 380 -1.84 -7.34 -21.55
C TRP A 380 -3.37 -7.13 -21.65
N ARG A 381 -4.04 -7.11 -20.50
CA ARG A 381 -5.50 -6.97 -20.35
C ARG A 381 -6.37 -8.07 -21.01
N LYS A 382 -5.79 -9.13 -21.56
CA LYS A 382 -6.55 -10.29 -22.04
C LYS A 382 -6.51 -11.42 -21.04
N ARG A 383 -7.58 -12.18 -20.92
CA ARG A 383 -7.71 -13.32 -20.02
C ARG A 383 -8.17 -14.53 -20.81
N ILE A 384 -7.68 -15.70 -20.42
CA ILE A 384 -8.25 -16.98 -20.86
C ILE A 384 -9.50 -17.28 -20.02
N PRO A 385 -10.46 -18.10 -20.54
CA PRO A 385 -11.73 -18.37 -19.86
C PRO A 385 -11.58 -18.94 -18.45
N GLU A 386 -10.56 -19.75 -18.21
CA GLU A 386 -10.26 -20.43 -16.94
C GLU A 386 -9.98 -19.44 -15.80
N TYR A 387 -9.48 -18.24 -16.12
CA TYR A 387 -9.25 -17.18 -15.13
C TYR A 387 -10.50 -16.86 -14.31
N GLN A 388 -11.64 -16.75 -14.96
CA GLN A 388 -12.88 -16.40 -14.26
C GLN A 388 -13.32 -17.52 -13.32
N ALA A 389 -13.20 -18.79 -13.75
CA ALA A 389 -13.53 -19.93 -12.91
C ALA A 389 -12.60 -20.03 -11.69
N TYR A 390 -11.29 -19.83 -11.90
CA TYR A 390 -10.28 -19.83 -10.83
C TYR A 390 -10.56 -18.74 -9.80
N LYS A 391 -10.70 -17.50 -10.25
CA LYS A 391 -10.99 -16.34 -9.41
C LYS A 391 -12.27 -16.53 -8.58
N MET A 392 -13.33 -17.05 -9.20
CA MET A 392 -14.60 -17.31 -8.53
C MET A 392 -14.51 -18.45 -7.51
N ARG A 393 -13.71 -19.48 -7.79
CA ARG A 393 -13.47 -20.60 -6.84
C ARG A 393 -12.81 -20.07 -5.56
N LEU A 394 -11.76 -19.26 -5.69
CA LEU A 394 -11.09 -18.63 -4.55
C LEU A 394 -12.01 -17.68 -3.78
N GLY A 395 -12.77 -16.84 -4.50
CA GLY A 395 -13.70 -15.90 -3.88
C GLY A 395 -14.81 -16.59 -3.08
N ARG A 396 -15.36 -17.71 -3.59
CA ARG A 396 -16.37 -18.48 -2.87
C ARG A 396 -15.81 -19.13 -1.60
N ALA A 397 -14.57 -19.63 -1.63
CA ALA A 397 -13.92 -20.17 -0.44
C ALA A 397 -13.75 -19.12 0.66
N LEU A 398 -13.33 -17.89 0.29
CA LEU A 398 -13.22 -16.79 1.25
C LEU A 398 -14.58 -16.37 1.82
N ILE A 399 -15.63 -16.32 1.00
CA ILE A 399 -16.98 -16.02 1.48
C ILE A 399 -17.45 -17.09 2.46
N GLN A 400 -17.27 -18.38 2.13
CA GLN A 400 -17.64 -19.48 2.99
C GLN A 400 -16.88 -19.45 4.33
N GLU A 401 -15.60 -19.10 4.30
CA GLU A 401 -14.81 -18.96 5.53
C GLU A 401 -15.30 -17.80 6.38
N VAL A 402 -15.52 -16.62 5.76
CA VAL A 402 -15.97 -15.41 6.46
C VAL A 402 -17.43 -15.54 6.95
N GLU A 403 -18.21 -16.48 6.44
CA GLU A 403 -19.56 -16.75 6.95
C GLU A 403 -19.56 -17.22 8.41
N ASN A 404 -18.44 -17.77 8.92
CA ASN A 404 -18.26 -18.04 10.35
C ASN A 404 -18.16 -16.75 11.17
N LEU A 405 -17.70 -15.66 10.57
CA LEU A 405 -17.60 -14.33 11.21
C LEU A 405 -18.86 -13.49 10.99
N ILE A 406 -19.48 -13.64 9.82
CA ILE A 406 -20.66 -12.87 9.36
C ILE A 406 -21.73 -13.87 8.90
N PRO A 407 -22.53 -14.43 9.82
CA PRO A 407 -23.59 -15.36 9.47
C PRO A 407 -24.56 -14.77 8.44
N GLY A 408 -24.90 -15.55 7.42
CA GLY A 408 -25.80 -15.16 6.34
C GLY A 408 -25.12 -14.46 5.15
N LEU A 409 -23.81 -14.21 5.22
CA LEU A 409 -23.06 -13.45 4.21
C LEU A 409 -23.32 -13.94 2.79
N GLY A 410 -23.15 -15.26 2.53
CA GLY A 410 -23.25 -15.82 1.18
C GLY A 410 -24.59 -15.55 0.50
N ARG A 411 -25.69 -15.57 1.29
CA ARG A 411 -27.06 -15.37 0.78
C ARG A 411 -27.44 -13.90 0.62
N ALA A 412 -26.78 -13.01 1.35
CA ALA A 412 -27.06 -11.58 1.36
C ALA A 412 -26.33 -10.80 0.26
N ILE A 413 -25.43 -11.42 -0.51
CA ILE A 413 -24.62 -10.74 -1.53
C ILE A 413 -25.51 -10.26 -2.67
N LEU A 414 -25.57 -8.94 -2.87
CA LEU A 414 -26.23 -8.26 -3.98
C LEU A 414 -25.25 -7.99 -5.13
N VAL A 415 -24.03 -7.62 -4.78
CA VAL A 415 -22.96 -7.32 -5.75
C VAL A 415 -21.64 -7.87 -5.21
N MET A 416 -20.90 -8.54 -6.08
CA MET A 416 -19.55 -9.00 -5.80
C MET A 416 -18.59 -8.57 -6.89
N ASP A 417 -17.46 -8.05 -6.50
CA ASP A 417 -16.32 -7.80 -7.39
C ASP A 417 -15.04 -8.38 -6.76
N ILE A 418 -14.23 -9.05 -7.57
CA ILE A 418 -13.00 -9.71 -7.12
C ILE A 418 -11.83 -9.11 -7.88
N ALA A 419 -10.94 -8.41 -7.16
CA ALA A 419 -9.67 -7.96 -7.65
C ALA A 419 -8.57 -8.97 -7.31
N THR A 420 -7.72 -9.26 -8.28
CA THR A 420 -6.57 -10.16 -8.18
C THR A 420 -5.28 -9.37 -8.39
N PRO A 421 -4.10 -9.95 -8.18
CA PRO A 421 -2.84 -9.31 -8.53
C PRO A 421 -2.80 -8.71 -9.95
N LEU A 422 -3.42 -9.38 -10.94
CA LEU A 422 -3.53 -8.84 -12.30
C LEU A 422 -4.39 -7.58 -12.37
N THR A 423 -5.41 -7.46 -11.53
CA THR A 423 -6.26 -6.27 -11.45
C THR A 423 -5.46 -5.09 -10.88
N PHE A 424 -4.72 -5.30 -9.81
CA PHE A 424 -3.87 -4.27 -9.21
C PHE A 424 -2.74 -3.84 -10.14
N GLU A 425 -2.15 -4.77 -10.90
CA GLU A 425 -1.13 -4.45 -11.90
C GLU A 425 -1.70 -3.58 -13.02
N GLU A 426 -2.84 -3.94 -13.57
CA GLU A 426 -3.40 -3.28 -14.75
C GLU A 426 -4.10 -1.95 -14.45
N GLN A 427 -4.89 -1.92 -13.38
CA GLN A 427 -5.64 -0.72 -12.99
C GLN A 427 -4.78 0.21 -12.13
N GLY A 428 -4.03 -0.35 -11.19
CA GLY A 428 -3.15 0.41 -10.30
C GLY A 428 -1.82 0.81 -10.95
N GLY A 429 -1.42 0.16 -12.05
CA GLY A 429 -0.15 0.41 -12.73
C GLY A 429 1.07 -0.09 -11.97
N ARG A 430 0.89 -1.00 -11.02
CA ARG A 430 1.95 -1.50 -10.14
C ARG A 430 2.54 -2.79 -10.68
N SER A 431 3.83 -2.88 -10.83
CA SER A 431 4.52 -4.11 -11.25
C SER A 431 4.16 -5.26 -10.31
N GLY A 432 3.79 -6.42 -10.89
CA GLY A 432 3.37 -7.59 -10.12
C GLY A 432 2.13 -7.38 -9.24
N GLY A 433 1.42 -6.25 -9.37
CA GLY A 433 0.28 -5.91 -8.53
C GLY A 433 0.64 -5.58 -7.08
N ALA A 434 1.90 -5.29 -6.78
CA ALA A 434 2.42 -5.05 -5.43
C ALA A 434 1.58 -4.03 -4.65
N VAL A 435 1.30 -4.31 -3.38
CA VAL A 435 0.42 -3.46 -2.55
C VAL A 435 1.16 -2.35 -1.82
N ALA A 436 2.46 -2.60 -1.45
CA ALA A 436 3.23 -1.67 -0.63
C ALA A 436 4.67 -1.55 -1.10
N GLY A 437 5.32 -0.81 -1.65
CA GLY A 437 6.71 -0.54 -1.98
C GLY A 437 7.58 -1.77 -2.25
N TRP A 438 8.79 -1.69 -1.75
CA TRP A 438 9.80 -2.74 -1.85
C TRP A 438 9.61 -3.78 -0.75
N SER A 439 9.98 -5.03 -1.03
CA SER A 439 9.93 -6.12 -0.05
C SER A 439 10.87 -5.86 1.13
N TRP A 440 10.48 -6.36 2.28
CA TRP A 440 11.23 -6.30 3.53
C TRP A 440 11.71 -7.68 3.97
N ASN A 441 11.76 -8.62 3.05
CA ASN A 441 12.20 -9.96 3.37
C ASN A 441 13.68 -9.95 3.73
N TYR A 442 14.02 -10.35 4.97
CA TYR A 442 15.40 -10.39 5.45
C TYR A 442 16.28 -11.39 4.67
N GLU A 443 15.67 -12.49 4.17
CA GLU A 443 16.38 -13.50 3.37
C GLU A 443 16.94 -12.92 2.05
N ASP A 444 16.43 -11.77 1.64
CA ASP A 444 16.88 -11.11 0.43
C ASP A 444 18.25 -10.44 0.58
N GLY A 445 18.92 -10.51 1.76
CA GLY A 445 20.22 -9.89 2.01
C GLY A 445 20.22 -8.37 1.77
N SER A 446 19.04 -7.76 1.71
CA SER A 446 18.91 -6.36 1.38
C SER A 446 19.49 -5.49 2.49
N ASP A 447 20.53 -4.73 2.15
CA ASP A 447 21.06 -3.66 2.98
C ASP A 447 19.94 -2.63 3.25
N TYR A 448 19.27 -2.79 4.39
CA TYR A 448 18.12 -2.02 4.76
C TYR A 448 18.53 -0.63 5.27
N ARG A 449 18.66 0.32 4.37
CA ARG A 449 18.75 1.73 4.73
C ARG A 449 17.56 2.47 4.16
N PRO A 450 16.92 3.35 4.94
CA PRO A 450 15.92 4.26 4.41
C PRO A 450 16.54 5.06 3.26
N ARG A 451 16.07 4.84 2.04
CA ARG A 451 16.66 5.51 0.87
C ARG A 451 15.63 6.36 0.19
N GLU A 452 16.05 7.58 -0.06
CA GLU A 452 15.32 8.49 -0.92
C GLU A 452 15.67 8.16 -2.39
N LEU A 453 14.70 7.58 -3.10
CA LEU A 453 14.81 7.24 -4.52
C LEU A 453 14.14 8.29 -5.41
N VAL A 454 13.97 9.52 -4.89
CA VAL A 454 13.35 10.63 -5.61
C VAL A 454 14.26 11.14 -6.72
N ARG A 455 15.54 11.29 -6.43
CA ARG A 455 16.54 11.71 -7.43
C ARG A 455 16.99 10.53 -8.26
N THR A 456 17.27 10.78 -9.53
CA THR A 456 17.67 9.77 -10.51
C THR A 456 19.01 10.14 -11.17
N PRO A 457 19.66 9.23 -11.90
CA PRO A 457 20.89 9.56 -12.64
C PRO A 457 20.64 10.50 -13.84
N ILE A 458 19.39 10.80 -14.18
CA ILE A 458 19.02 11.61 -15.32
C ILE A 458 18.72 13.03 -14.86
N GLN A 459 19.45 14.01 -15.37
CA GLN A 459 19.27 15.40 -15.01
C GLN A 459 17.86 15.90 -15.36
N GLY A 460 17.17 16.51 -14.39
CA GLY A 460 15.81 17.02 -14.53
C GLY A 460 14.72 15.94 -14.50
N PHE A 461 15.08 14.68 -14.23
CA PHE A 461 14.13 13.58 -14.07
C PHE A 461 14.08 13.10 -12.62
N TYR A 462 12.88 13.06 -12.06
CA TYR A 462 12.64 12.71 -10.65
C TYR A 462 11.54 11.67 -10.53
N MET A 463 11.56 10.95 -9.40
CA MET A 463 10.54 9.97 -9.07
C MET A 463 9.66 10.47 -7.91
N ALA A 464 8.39 10.14 -7.95
CA ALA A 464 7.45 10.25 -6.85
C ALA A 464 6.65 8.94 -6.71
N GLY A 465 5.84 8.83 -5.67
CA GLY A 465 5.05 7.64 -5.40
C GLY A 465 5.62 6.82 -4.26
N TYR A 466 4.90 5.76 -3.92
CA TYR A 466 5.17 4.94 -2.74
C TYR A 466 6.53 4.20 -2.77
N GLN A 467 7.11 3.98 -3.96
CA GLN A 467 8.41 3.35 -4.14
C GLN A 467 9.58 4.35 -4.13
N ALA A 468 9.33 5.63 -4.37
CA ALA A 468 10.36 6.65 -4.44
C ALA A 468 10.88 7.09 -3.06
N PHE A 469 10.17 6.74 -2.00
CA PHE A 469 10.58 6.99 -0.63
C PHE A 469 10.38 5.72 0.20
N SER A 470 11.42 4.91 0.25
CA SER A 470 11.40 3.57 0.85
C SER A 470 11.78 3.57 2.34
N ALA A 471 12.02 4.74 2.92
CA ALA A 471 12.27 4.85 4.34
C ALA A 471 11.01 4.47 5.11
N LEU A 472 11.02 3.35 5.73
CA LEU A 472 9.91 2.77 6.45
C LEU A 472 8.82 2.24 5.52
N PHE A 473 8.38 1.06 5.84
CA PHE A 473 7.14 0.51 5.33
C PHE A 473 5.96 1.35 5.85
N MET A 474 5.95 2.61 5.48
CA MET A 474 4.81 3.47 5.75
C MET A 474 3.76 3.35 4.67
N GLY A 475 3.99 2.54 3.67
CA GLY A 475 3.17 2.15 2.54
C GLY A 475 1.97 3.06 2.22
N GLY A 476 1.59 3.18 1.00
CA GLY A 476 0.36 3.88 0.66
C GLY A 476 0.45 5.40 0.70
N ILE A 477 -0.58 6.05 1.25
CA ILE A 477 -0.84 7.49 1.10
C ILE A 477 0.22 8.39 1.73
N PRO A 478 0.62 8.23 3.02
CA PRO A 478 1.59 9.13 3.62
C PRO A 478 2.95 9.12 2.91
N THR A 479 3.44 7.91 2.57
CA THR A 479 4.70 7.74 1.84
C THR A 479 4.64 8.35 0.45
N ALA A 480 3.53 8.16 -0.27
CA ALA A 480 3.35 8.76 -1.59
C ALA A 480 3.31 10.29 -1.52
N MET A 481 2.61 10.87 -0.53
CA MET A 481 2.59 12.33 -0.33
C MET A 481 3.98 12.88 0.00
N GLU A 482 4.69 12.23 0.91
CA GLU A 482 6.03 12.67 1.30
C GLU A 482 7.02 12.58 0.13
N SER A 483 6.98 11.52 -0.66
CA SER A 483 7.80 11.43 -1.87
C SER A 483 7.48 12.52 -2.89
N GLY A 484 6.20 12.85 -3.08
CA GLY A 484 5.76 13.94 -3.94
C GLY A 484 6.27 15.30 -3.45
N ARG A 485 6.23 15.54 -2.13
CA ARG A 485 6.80 16.75 -1.51
C ARG A 485 8.31 16.84 -1.74
N ARG A 486 9.04 15.76 -1.58
CA ARG A 486 10.48 15.71 -1.82
C ARG A 486 10.82 15.91 -3.29
N ALA A 487 10.06 15.32 -4.21
CA ALA A 487 10.24 15.53 -5.65
C ALA A 487 10.01 17.01 -6.04
N ALA A 488 8.94 17.63 -5.53
CA ALA A 488 8.70 19.05 -5.75
C ALA A 488 9.84 19.92 -5.22
N ARG A 489 10.35 19.62 -4.02
CA ARG A 489 11.49 20.33 -3.42
C ARG A 489 12.75 20.17 -4.26
N ALA A 490 13.08 18.95 -4.68
CA ALA A 490 14.27 18.68 -5.51
C ALA A 490 14.23 19.47 -6.83
N VAL A 491 13.07 19.54 -7.46
CA VAL A 491 12.86 20.36 -8.67
C VAL A 491 13.08 21.85 -8.40
N LEU A 492 12.51 22.37 -7.31
CA LEU A 492 12.60 23.81 -6.97
C LEU A 492 14.03 24.24 -6.54
N GLN A 493 14.76 23.33 -5.92
CA GLN A 493 16.16 23.55 -5.52
C GLN A 493 17.15 23.35 -6.67
N GLY A 494 16.70 22.75 -7.79
CA GLY A 494 17.57 22.44 -8.92
C GLY A 494 18.57 21.34 -8.60
N ASP A 495 18.22 20.41 -7.72
CA ASP A 495 19.08 19.30 -7.31
C ASP A 495 19.55 18.49 -8.53
N GLY A 496 20.84 18.26 -8.59
CA GLY A 496 21.47 17.49 -9.67
C GLY A 496 21.15 15.99 -9.64
N PRO A 497 21.60 15.25 -10.66
CA PRO A 497 21.46 13.79 -10.71
C PRO A 497 22.30 13.11 -9.61
N VAL A 498 21.95 11.86 -9.28
CA VAL A 498 22.72 11.01 -8.38
C VAL A 498 23.44 9.91 -9.19
N GLU A 499 24.72 9.70 -8.89
CA GLU A 499 25.51 8.71 -9.63
C GLU A 499 25.22 7.28 -9.19
N ASN A 500 24.99 7.08 -7.89
CA ASN A 500 24.78 5.75 -7.32
C ASN A 500 23.36 5.62 -6.72
N ILE A 501 22.64 4.64 -7.20
CA ILE A 501 21.46 4.16 -6.54
C ILE A 501 21.84 2.93 -5.74
N MET A 502 21.33 2.89 -4.52
CA MET A 502 21.34 1.65 -3.75
C MET A 502 19.89 1.21 -3.57
N ILE A 503 19.29 0.63 -4.61
CA ILE A 503 18.10 -0.19 -4.44
C ILE A 503 18.57 -1.48 -3.76
N PRO A 504 17.81 -2.01 -2.78
CA PRO A 504 18.14 -3.31 -2.20
C PRO A 504 18.25 -4.35 -3.32
N VAL A 505 19.43 -4.87 -3.55
CA VAL A 505 19.70 -5.91 -4.56
C VAL A 505 20.05 -7.17 -3.79
N THR A 506 19.34 -8.24 -4.07
CA THR A 506 19.78 -9.60 -3.70
C THR A 506 20.90 -10.00 -4.66
N GLU A 507 21.99 -10.50 -4.14
CA GLU A 507 23.02 -11.17 -4.94
C GLU A 507 22.47 -12.44 -5.60
#